data_341e6d429c075a136e97cf7cca329d9a
#
_entry.id   341e6d429c075a136e97cf7cca329d9a
#
_cell.length_a   1.000
_cell.length_b   1.000
_cell.length_c   1.000
_cell.angle_alpha   90.00
_cell.angle_beta   90.00
_cell.angle_gamma   90.00
#
_symmetry.space_group_name_H-M   'P 1'
#
loop_
_entity.id
_entity.type
_entity.pdbx_description
1 polymer ?
#
loop_
_entity_poly.entity_id
_entity_poly.type
_entity_poly.pdbx_seq_one_letter_code
_entity_poly.pdbx_strand_id
1 'polypeptide(L)'
;MPMDGVMLGFVARQLDTVLRDGRVDRVIQPEKDEIHLVIRAQGVNHRLVLSAAASAARVHLSEHAKTGPMEPPMFCMLLRKYLCGGRVLAVRRIAGDRILEIDISNLSELGDPVTRTMVVEIMGRHSNIILRAADGRIVDAVRHVGQDISRVRQVLPGLTYAYPPAQGKLNPETATAEEIALRLAQEGGKLEKAIGACVAGFSPQAAREAAARIGMNGSSLVSEIDVQAAADALHSYLWEMPSLSPCVVTLDDAGTPTDVFPFPQVHLPTAQTAQYADPSGALDAYFYERDRRDRLNQRSASLAHALKNHIERCEKKIAIQNEALEGAARMEEYRQNGELLQANLYRLQKGEPVAVVENYYSENCEPVSIPMDVSLSPAQNAQRYFKLYQKARGARTLAAEQKEKAEQELEYLEQMEDDLRKCTDARGLSELREMLVASGHVRQPSSHVKPRKEAPSQPMKFRSCDGIEMEVGKNALQNERLTMGARGNETWLHAQKMPGSHVLIHTEGDVPESTLMQAAMLAAYYSKGVRSAQVPIDATLRRYIKKPGGTPAGFVTYTHQRTLYITPSEAEIKKIELLRE
;
A
#
# COMPACT_ATOMS: atom_id res chain seq x y z
N MET A 1 -6.07 2.06 20.80
CA MET A 1 -6.48 0.80 20.17
C MET A 1 -7.99 0.81 20.05
N PRO A 2 -8.56 0.83 18.85
CA PRO A 2 -10.01 0.98 18.64
C PRO A 2 -10.86 -0.16 19.26
N MET A 3 -10.27 -1.33 19.43
CA MET A 3 -10.93 -2.49 20.03
C MET A 3 -10.27 -2.79 21.38
N ASP A 4 -10.51 -1.96 22.38
CA ASP A 4 -10.16 -2.23 23.76
C ASP A 4 -11.28 -3.04 24.47
N GLY A 5 -11.12 -3.32 25.77
CA GLY A 5 -12.12 -4.08 26.50
C GLY A 5 -13.45 -3.34 26.66
N VAL A 6 -13.43 -1.99 26.66
CA VAL A 6 -14.66 -1.18 26.73
C VAL A 6 -15.47 -1.37 25.45
N MET A 7 -14.87 -1.10 24.29
CA MET A 7 -15.50 -1.28 22.97
C MET A 7 -15.97 -2.74 22.80
N LEU A 8 -15.14 -3.72 23.18
CA LEU A 8 -15.51 -5.14 23.08
C LEU A 8 -16.73 -5.49 23.93
N GLY A 9 -16.92 -4.85 25.08
CA GLY A 9 -18.12 -5.02 25.91
C GLY A 9 -19.39 -4.55 25.21
N PHE A 10 -19.35 -3.41 24.52
CA PHE A 10 -20.47 -2.92 23.71
C PHE A 10 -20.77 -3.84 22.53
N VAL A 11 -19.72 -4.28 21.80
CA VAL A 11 -19.86 -5.22 20.70
C VAL A 11 -20.43 -6.54 21.17
N ALA A 12 -19.94 -7.11 22.27
CA ALA A 12 -20.45 -8.40 22.78
C ALA A 12 -21.96 -8.37 23.05
N ARG A 13 -22.46 -7.29 23.67
CA ARG A 13 -23.90 -7.11 23.94
C ARG A 13 -24.71 -6.99 22.65
N GLN A 14 -24.25 -6.18 21.70
CA GLN A 14 -24.89 -6.07 20.38
C GLN A 14 -24.95 -7.43 19.70
N LEU A 15 -23.81 -8.14 19.63
CA LEU A 15 -23.72 -9.44 18.95
C LEU A 15 -24.61 -10.48 19.61
N ASP A 16 -24.67 -10.52 20.95
CA ASP A 16 -25.55 -11.45 21.66
C ASP A 16 -27.02 -11.17 21.36
N THR A 17 -27.43 -9.91 21.35
CA THR A 17 -28.80 -9.50 21.00
C THR A 17 -29.17 -9.82 19.56
N VAL A 18 -28.27 -9.57 18.62
CA VAL A 18 -28.57 -9.69 17.16
C VAL A 18 -28.41 -11.13 16.68
N LEU A 19 -27.42 -11.87 17.19
CA LEU A 19 -27.03 -13.17 16.63
C LEU A 19 -27.57 -14.37 17.42
N ARG A 20 -28.11 -14.18 18.62
CA ARG A 20 -28.68 -15.25 19.42
C ARG A 20 -29.75 -16.02 18.61
N ASP A 21 -29.73 -17.35 18.71
CA ASP A 21 -30.55 -18.28 17.93
C ASP A 21 -30.35 -18.25 16.41
N GLY A 22 -29.46 -17.43 15.93
CA GLY A 22 -29.11 -17.33 14.51
C GLY A 22 -28.38 -18.57 14.01
N ARG A 23 -28.67 -18.98 12.77
CA ARG A 23 -28.03 -20.12 12.10
C ARG A 23 -26.79 -19.67 11.32
N VAL A 24 -25.69 -20.39 11.49
CA VAL A 24 -24.47 -20.20 10.70
C VAL A 24 -24.67 -20.81 9.32
N ASP A 25 -24.85 -19.99 8.30
CA ASP A 25 -25.08 -20.44 6.93
C ASP A 25 -23.76 -20.64 6.16
N ARG A 26 -22.76 -19.80 6.40
CA ARG A 26 -21.50 -19.85 5.65
C ARG A 26 -20.30 -19.39 6.47
N VAL A 27 -19.14 -20.02 6.22
CA VAL A 27 -17.83 -19.60 6.73
C VAL A 27 -16.92 -19.29 5.57
N ILE A 28 -16.26 -18.13 5.63
CA ILE A 28 -15.33 -17.63 4.63
C ILE A 28 -14.05 -17.18 5.35
N GLN A 29 -12.88 -17.49 4.80
CA GLN A 29 -11.60 -16.98 5.26
C GLN A 29 -10.96 -16.17 4.13
N PRO A 30 -11.24 -14.86 4.05
CA PRO A 30 -10.73 -14.02 2.96
C PRO A 30 -9.24 -13.76 3.06
N GLU A 31 -8.69 -13.71 4.27
CA GLU A 31 -7.28 -13.49 4.56
C GLU A 31 -6.78 -14.55 5.57
N LYS A 32 -5.46 -14.69 5.67
CA LYS A 32 -4.82 -15.69 6.53
C LYS A 32 -5.30 -15.64 7.99
N ASP A 33 -5.61 -14.46 8.50
CA ASP A 33 -5.97 -14.18 9.89
C ASP A 33 -7.33 -13.49 10.05
N GLU A 34 -8.22 -13.62 9.05
CA GLU A 34 -9.57 -13.04 9.08
C GLU A 34 -10.62 -14.10 8.70
N ILE A 35 -11.64 -14.28 9.55
CA ILE A 35 -12.77 -15.20 9.34
C ILE A 35 -14.06 -14.39 9.27
N HIS A 36 -14.91 -14.69 8.30
CA HIS A 36 -16.27 -14.19 8.20
C HIS A 36 -17.27 -15.32 8.41
N LEU A 37 -18.19 -15.12 9.36
CA LEU A 37 -19.36 -15.99 9.53
C LEU A 37 -20.59 -15.26 8.98
N VAL A 38 -21.30 -15.88 8.04
CA VAL A 38 -22.62 -15.41 7.62
C VAL A 38 -23.65 -16.14 8.46
N ILE A 39 -24.38 -15.38 9.27
CA ILE A 39 -25.33 -15.89 10.25
C ILE A 39 -26.71 -15.33 9.91
N ARG A 40 -27.67 -16.22 9.69
CA ARG A 40 -29.06 -15.84 9.48
C ARG A 40 -29.78 -15.77 10.83
N ALA A 41 -30.09 -14.55 11.26
CA ALA A 41 -30.81 -14.26 12.49
C ALA A 41 -31.92 -13.25 12.22
N GLN A 42 -33.06 -13.38 12.89
CA GLN A 42 -34.19 -12.45 12.77
C GLN A 42 -34.64 -12.17 11.32
N GLY A 43 -34.52 -13.18 10.43
CA GLY A 43 -34.88 -13.06 9.01
C GLY A 43 -33.83 -12.38 8.11
N VAL A 44 -32.72 -11.88 8.66
CA VAL A 44 -31.66 -11.16 7.97
C VAL A 44 -30.34 -11.94 8.01
N ASN A 45 -29.52 -11.78 6.98
CA ASN A 45 -28.16 -12.32 6.95
C ASN A 45 -27.18 -11.30 7.49
N HIS A 46 -26.62 -11.60 8.65
CA HIS A 46 -25.57 -10.80 9.28
C HIS A 46 -24.19 -11.38 8.93
N ARG A 47 -23.24 -10.52 8.61
CA ARG A 47 -21.85 -10.93 8.39
C ARG A 47 -21.02 -10.53 9.61
N LEU A 48 -20.61 -11.51 10.39
CA LEU A 48 -19.71 -11.32 11.51
C LEU A 48 -18.26 -11.46 11.04
N VAL A 49 -17.49 -10.41 11.21
CA VAL A 49 -16.05 -10.34 10.90
C VAL A 49 -15.26 -10.62 12.18
N LEU A 50 -14.36 -11.58 12.12
CA LEU A 50 -13.39 -11.92 13.15
C LEU A 50 -11.99 -11.74 12.56
N SER A 51 -11.18 -10.85 13.11
CA SER A 51 -9.82 -10.60 12.63
C SER A 51 -8.81 -10.71 13.76
N ALA A 52 -7.79 -11.54 13.55
CA ALA A 52 -6.62 -11.66 14.40
C ALA A 52 -5.40 -10.88 13.84
N ALA A 53 -5.59 -9.99 12.83
CA ALA A 53 -4.52 -9.19 12.27
C ALA A 53 -3.89 -8.28 13.35
N ALA A 54 -2.56 -8.29 13.47
CA ALA A 54 -1.84 -7.63 14.57
C ALA A 54 -2.15 -6.12 14.69
N SER A 55 -2.33 -5.44 13.56
CA SER A 55 -2.64 -4.00 13.49
C SER A 55 -4.13 -3.69 13.46
N ALA A 56 -5.00 -4.70 13.21
CA ALA A 56 -6.42 -4.52 12.94
C ALA A 56 -7.27 -5.67 13.54
N ALA A 57 -6.85 -6.17 14.72
CA ALA A 57 -7.61 -7.18 15.45
C ALA A 57 -8.97 -6.62 15.90
N ARG A 58 -10.06 -7.32 15.53
CA ARG A 58 -11.42 -6.85 15.73
C ARG A 58 -12.48 -7.95 15.63
N VAL A 59 -13.64 -7.64 16.16
CA VAL A 59 -14.87 -8.42 15.95
C VAL A 59 -16.05 -7.45 15.83
N HIS A 60 -16.83 -7.53 14.75
CA HIS A 60 -18.02 -6.70 14.53
C HIS A 60 -18.87 -7.24 13.37
N LEU A 61 -20.09 -6.76 13.24
CA LEU A 61 -20.90 -6.96 12.04
C LEU A 61 -20.43 -6.02 10.92
N SER A 62 -20.43 -6.50 9.68
CA SER A 62 -20.02 -5.71 8.51
C SER A 62 -21.01 -5.86 7.37
N GLU A 63 -21.28 -4.76 6.67
CA GLU A 63 -22.06 -4.77 5.44
C GLU A 63 -21.19 -5.13 4.23
N HIS A 64 -19.87 -5.02 4.36
CA HIS A 64 -18.91 -5.22 3.27
C HIS A 64 -18.54 -6.70 3.06
N ALA A 65 -18.82 -7.20 1.85
CA ALA A 65 -18.49 -8.57 1.48
C ALA A 65 -17.04 -8.68 1.01
N LYS A 66 -16.29 -9.63 1.59
CA LYS A 66 -15.01 -10.08 1.04
C LYS A 66 -15.19 -11.50 0.48
N THR A 67 -14.56 -11.76 -0.67
CA THR A 67 -14.51 -13.11 -1.25
C THR A 67 -13.31 -13.85 -0.70
N GLY A 68 -13.47 -15.14 -0.41
CA GLY A 68 -12.35 -16.00 -0.01
C GLY A 68 -11.55 -16.50 -1.22
N PRO A 69 -10.36 -17.10 -0.97
CA PRO A 69 -9.58 -17.77 -2.00
C PRO A 69 -10.36 -18.97 -2.58
N MET A 70 -10.02 -19.39 -3.81
CA MET A 70 -10.68 -20.54 -4.44
C MET A 70 -10.45 -21.84 -3.67
N GLU A 71 -9.23 -22.03 -3.15
CA GLU A 71 -8.91 -23.13 -2.24
C GLU A 71 -8.94 -22.58 -0.81
N PRO A 72 -9.99 -22.89 -0.03
CA PRO A 72 -10.09 -22.42 1.34
C PRO A 72 -8.99 -23.02 2.23
N PRO A 73 -8.39 -22.24 3.15
CA PRO A 73 -7.44 -22.77 4.12
C PRO A 73 -8.04 -23.89 4.99
N MET A 74 -7.19 -24.77 5.53
CA MET A 74 -7.60 -25.92 6.33
C MET A 74 -8.49 -25.50 7.53
N PHE A 75 -8.13 -24.43 8.23
CA PHE A 75 -8.93 -23.90 9.34
C PHE A 75 -10.34 -23.48 8.90
N CYS A 76 -10.48 -22.87 7.71
CA CYS A 76 -11.79 -22.55 7.15
C CYS A 76 -12.63 -23.80 6.87
N MET A 77 -12.01 -24.85 6.30
CA MET A 77 -12.71 -26.11 6.04
C MET A 77 -13.16 -26.79 7.33
N LEU A 78 -12.33 -26.75 8.36
CA LEU A 78 -12.67 -27.26 9.68
C LEU A 78 -13.81 -26.48 10.32
N LEU A 79 -13.79 -25.14 10.25
CA LEU A 79 -14.90 -24.31 10.73
C LEU A 79 -16.20 -24.60 9.97
N ARG A 80 -16.13 -24.81 8.64
CA ARG A 80 -17.30 -25.21 7.83
C ARG A 80 -17.89 -26.53 8.33
N LYS A 81 -17.04 -27.54 8.55
CA LYS A 81 -17.47 -28.86 9.04
C LYS A 81 -18.23 -28.76 10.37
N TYR A 82 -17.72 -27.95 11.29
CA TYR A 82 -18.25 -27.94 12.67
C TYR A 82 -19.30 -26.88 12.95
N LEU A 83 -19.31 -25.76 12.22
CA LEU A 83 -20.15 -24.60 12.52
C LEU A 83 -21.30 -24.40 11.53
N CYS A 84 -21.15 -24.75 10.24
CA CYS A 84 -22.24 -24.57 9.28
C CYS A 84 -23.46 -25.41 9.66
N GLY A 85 -24.64 -24.76 9.62
CA GLY A 85 -25.90 -25.34 10.07
C GLY A 85 -26.16 -25.19 11.58
N GLY A 86 -25.12 -24.88 12.38
CA GLY A 86 -25.23 -24.70 13.83
C GLY A 86 -25.91 -23.39 14.22
N ARG A 87 -26.42 -23.34 15.47
CA ARG A 87 -27.09 -22.18 16.07
C ARG A 87 -26.20 -21.49 17.09
N VAL A 88 -26.16 -20.17 17.07
CA VAL A 88 -25.50 -19.34 18.08
C VAL A 88 -26.33 -19.38 19.36
N LEU A 89 -25.74 -19.83 20.45
CA LEU A 89 -26.38 -19.91 21.76
C LEU A 89 -26.17 -18.63 22.58
N ALA A 90 -24.94 -18.13 22.58
CA ALA A 90 -24.57 -16.95 23.34
C ALA A 90 -23.30 -16.29 22.76
N VAL A 91 -23.19 -14.99 22.95
CA VAL A 91 -21.96 -14.21 22.71
C VAL A 91 -21.62 -13.45 23.99
N ARG A 92 -20.41 -13.65 24.53
CA ARG A 92 -20.02 -13.03 25.80
C ARG A 92 -18.56 -12.58 25.81
N ARG A 93 -18.29 -11.49 26.50
CA ARG A 93 -16.93 -11.04 26.84
C ARG A 93 -16.49 -11.71 28.14
N ILE A 94 -15.22 -12.07 28.26
CA ILE A 94 -14.69 -12.78 29.43
C ILE A 94 -14.03 -11.79 30.40
N ALA A 95 -14.59 -11.70 31.63
CA ALA A 95 -14.01 -11.01 32.80
C ALA A 95 -13.41 -9.61 32.55
N GLY A 96 -14.07 -8.82 31.70
CA GLY A 96 -13.57 -7.48 31.32
C GLY A 96 -12.35 -7.49 30.38
N ASP A 97 -11.77 -8.64 30.07
CA ASP A 97 -10.64 -8.76 29.16
C ASP A 97 -11.06 -8.63 27.69
N ARG A 98 -10.07 -8.65 26.79
CA ARG A 98 -10.26 -8.54 25.33
C ARG A 98 -10.45 -9.91 24.69
N ILE A 99 -11.28 -10.72 25.31
CA ILE A 99 -11.63 -12.07 24.84
C ILE A 99 -13.14 -12.15 24.66
N LEU A 100 -13.55 -12.56 23.46
CA LEU A 100 -14.94 -12.84 23.13
C LEU A 100 -15.12 -14.33 22.90
N GLU A 101 -16.16 -14.90 23.48
CA GLU A 101 -16.60 -16.27 23.23
C GLU A 101 -17.95 -16.28 22.53
N ILE A 102 -18.06 -17.13 21.50
CA ILE A 102 -19.32 -17.40 20.77
C ILE A 102 -19.60 -18.87 20.84
N ASP A 103 -20.64 -19.25 21.60
CA ASP A 103 -21.06 -20.62 21.70
C ASP A 103 -22.02 -20.98 20.56
N ILE A 104 -21.68 -22.06 19.85
CA ILE A 104 -22.44 -22.54 18.69
C ILE A 104 -22.78 -24.02 18.92
N SER A 105 -24.07 -24.33 18.94
CA SER A 105 -24.56 -25.71 19.00
C SER A 105 -24.78 -26.23 17.58
N ASN A 106 -24.27 -27.42 17.31
CA ASN A 106 -24.48 -28.11 16.04
C ASN A 106 -24.63 -29.62 16.31
N LEU A 107 -25.10 -30.37 15.34
CA LEU A 107 -25.21 -31.82 15.48
C LEU A 107 -23.84 -32.49 15.25
N SER A 108 -23.56 -33.53 16.04
CA SER A 108 -22.43 -34.43 15.78
C SER A 108 -22.71 -35.32 14.56
N GLU A 109 -21.73 -36.10 14.14
CA GLU A 109 -21.91 -37.12 13.08
C GLU A 109 -22.93 -38.22 13.49
N LEU A 110 -23.16 -38.39 14.78
CA LEU A 110 -24.15 -39.31 15.33
C LEU A 110 -25.54 -38.68 15.56
N GLY A 111 -25.68 -37.36 15.28
CA GLY A 111 -26.94 -36.63 15.47
C GLY A 111 -27.12 -36.01 16.85
N ASP A 112 -26.18 -36.15 17.78
CA ASP A 112 -26.24 -35.53 19.09
C ASP A 112 -25.91 -34.05 19.08
N PRO A 113 -26.56 -33.19 19.87
CA PRO A 113 -26.23 -31.78 19.98
C PRO A 113 -24.88 -31.62 20.69
N VAL A 114 -23.94 -30.93 20.01
CA VAL A 114 -22.60 -30.62 20.54
C VAL A 114 -22.36 -29.13 20.46
N THR A 115 -22.02 -28.52 21.59
CA THR A 115 -21.62 -27.10 21.62
C THR A 115 -20.12 -26.97 21.42
N ARG A 116 -19.74 -26.04 20.52
CA ARG A 116 -18.35 -25.60 20.34
C ARG A 116 -18.28 -24.09 20.53
N THR A 117 -17.16 -23.63 21.04
CA THR A 117 -16.95 -22.22 21.31
C THR A 117 -15.90 -21.64 20.36
N MET A 118 -16.28 -20.61 19.62
CA MET A 118 -15.31 -19.75 18.95
C MET A 118 -14.76 -18.76 19.97
N VAL A 119 -13.45 -18.80 20.23
CA VAL A 119 -12.76 -17.88 21.12
C VAL A 119 -11.98 -16.89 20.26
N VAL A 120 -12.25 -15.60 20.44
CA VAL A 120 -11.60 -14.51 19.73
C VAL A 120 -10.79 -13.68 20.73
N GLU A 121 -9.48 -13.74 20.62
CA GLU A 121 -8.54 -13.00 21.47
C GLU A 121 -8.04 -11.76 20.71
N ILE A 122 -8.26 -10.56 21.28
CA ILE A 122 -7.91 -9.26 20.66
C ILE A 122 -6.74 -8.63 21.43
N MET A 123 -5.52 -9.11 21.16
CA MET A 123 -4.32 -8.78 21.93
C MET A 123 -3.16 -8.28 21.02
N GLY A 124 -3.48 -7.50 19.97
CA GLY A 124 -2.50 -6.99 19.02
C GLY A 124 -1.76 -8.13 18.31
N ARG A 125 -0.43 -8.19 18.42
CA ARG A 125 0.38 -9.25 17.80
C ARG A 125 0.08 -10.67 18.30
N HIS A 126 -0.52 -10.78 19.48
CA HIS A 126 -0.91 -12.05 20.11
C HIS A 126 -2.38 -12.40 19.89
N SER A 127 -3.09 -11.67 19.04
CA SER A 127 -4.49 -11.96 18.70
C SER A 127 -4.61 -13.32 18.02
N ASN A 128 -5.71 -14.03 18.31
CA ASN A 128 -5.98 -15.36 17.76
C ASN A 128 -7.49 -15.61 17.60
N ILE A 129 -7.85 -16.55 16.75
CA ILE A 129 -9.21 -17.09 16.62
C ILE A 129 -9.09 -18.60 16.78
N ILE A 130 -9.75 -19.13 17.79
CA ILE A 130 -9.58 -20.51 18.24
C ILE A 130 -10.94 -21.19 18.25
N LEU A 131 -11.04 -22.41 17.75
CA LEU A 131 -12.20 -23.27 17.95
C LEU A 131 -11.93 -24.21 19.10
N ARG A 132 -12.76 -24.14 20.14
CA ARG A 132 -12.72 -24.98 21.35
C ARG A 132 -13.88 -25.97 21.37
N ALA A 133 -13.61 -27.20 21.69
CA ALA A 133 -14.63 -28.26 21.92
C ALA A 133 -15.28 -28.11 23.30
N ALA A 134 -16.39 -28.83 23.53
CA ALA A 134 -17.13 -28.83 24.78
C ALA A 134 -16.30 -29.32 25.98
N ASP A 135 -15.35 -30.23 25.77
CA ASP A 135 -14.41 -30.73 26.80
C ASP A 135 -13.27 -29.76 27.12
N GLY A 136 -13.26 -28.55 26.52
CA GLY A 136 -12.26 -27.52 26.73
C GLY A 136 -10.99 -27.67 25.84
N ARG A 137 -10.91 -28.70 25.00
CA ARG A 137 -9.75 -28.88 24.10
C ARG A 137 -9.82 -27.96 22.88
N ILE A 138 -8.67 -27.52 22.44
CA ILE A 138 -8.52 -26.78 21.19
C ILE A 138 -8.72 -27.74 20.02
N VAL A 139 -9.72 -27.47 19.18
CA VAL A 139 -9.93 -28.19 17.94
C VAL A 139 -8.93 -27.74 16.91
N ASP A 140 -8.81 -26.41 16.73
CA ASP A 140 -7.81 -25.76 15.90
C ASP A 140 -7.80 -24.23 16.14
N ALA A 141 -6.84 -23.53 15.55
CA ALA A 141 -6.68 -22.07 15.66
C ALA A 141 -6.12 -21.45 14.38
N VAL A 142 -6.44 -20.18 14.13
CA VAL A 142 -5.85 -19.41 13.01
C VAL A 142 -4.34 -19.32 13.14
N ARG A 143 -3.84 -19.22 14.39
CA ARG A 143 -2.38 -19.18 14.68
C ARG A 143 -2.05 -20.27 15.69
N HIS A 144 -1.18 -21.17 15.30
CA HIS A 144 -0.59 -22.13 16.22
C HIS A 144 0.55 -21.46 17.00
N VAL A 145 0.54 -21.62 18.32
CA VAL A 145 1.55 -21.09 19.23
C VAL A 145 2.20 -22.26 19.97
N GLY A 146 3.38 -22.65 19.53
CA GLY A 146 4.18 -23.70 20.16
C GLY A 146 5.12 -23.13 21.25
N GLN A 147 5.93 -24.01 21.87
CA GLN A 147 6.92 -23.63 22.88
C GLN A 147 8.03 -22.72 22.34
N ASP A 148 8.33 -22.82 21.06
CA ASP A 148 9.26 -21.97 20.30
C ASP A 148 8.81 -20.52 20.24
N ILE A 149 7.48 -20.28 20.18
CA ILE A 149 6.88 -18.94 20.09
C ILE A 149 6.55 -18.37 21.47
N SER A 150 6.04 -19.21 22.40
CA SER A 150 5.65 -18.79 23.75
C SER A 150 5.94 -19.88 24.78
N ARG A 151 6.73 -19.51 25.81
CA ARG A 151 6.98 -20.36 26.97
C ARG A 151 5.86 -20.31 28.00
N VAL A 152 5.00 -19.30 27.93
CA VAL A 152 3.93 -19.05 28.92
C VAL A 152 2.66 -19.80 28.59
N ARG A 153 2.29 -19.87 27.31
CA ARG A 153 1.04 -20.44 26.86
C ARG A 153 1.16 -21.01 25.45
N GLN A 154 0.67 -22.20 25.25
CA GLN A 154 0.58 -22.87 23.95
C GLN A 154 -0.83 -22.86 23.43
N VAL A 155 -1.00 -22.74 22.10
CA VAL A 155 -2.28 -22.86 21.39
C VAL A 155 -2.07 -23.81 20.23
N LEU A 156 -2.28 -25.09 20.48
CA LEU A 156 -2.12 -26.18 19.51
C LEU A 156 -3.32 -27.11 19.56
N PRO A 157 -3.72 -27.73 18.44
CA PRO A 157 -4.78 -28.73 18.41
C PRO A 157 -4.57 -29.87 19.45
N GLY A 158 -5.64 -30.25 20.11
CA GLY A 158 -5.62 -31.31 21.12
C GLY A 158 -5.23 -30.89 22.54
N LEU A 159 -4.59 -29.72 22.72
CA LEU A 159 -4.31 -29.18 24.04
C LEU A 159 -5.56 -28.58 24.68
N THR A 160 -5.62 -28.60 26.01
CA THR A 160 -6.67 -27.87 26.76
C THR A 160 -6.45 -26.37 26.60
N TYR A 161 -7.50 -25.64 26.23
CA TYR A 161 -7.46 -24.19 26.14
C TYR A 161 -7.27 -23.57 27.53
N ALA A 162 -6.25 -22.74 27.68
CA ALA A 162 -6.05 -21.93 28.86
C ALA A 162 -6.21 -20.43 28.47
N TYR A 163 -6.86 -19.67 29.33
CA TYR A 163 -6.92 -18.22 29.15
C TYR A 163 -5.53 -17.59 29.27
N PRO A 164 -5.31 -16.45 28.63
CA PRO A 164 -4.10 -15.64 28.87
C PRO A 164 -3.93 -15.35 30.37
N PRO A 165 -2.68 -15.19 30.86
CA PRO A 165 -2.44 -14.89 32.27
C PRO A 165 -3.20 -13.64 32.72
N ALA A 166 -3.87 -13.72 33.86
CA ALA A 166 -4.58 -12.62 34.46
C ALA A 166 -3.63 -11.48 34.79
N GLN A 167 -4.01 -10.22 34.46
CA GLN A 167 -3.20 -9.04 34.74
C GLN A 167 -3.41 -8.51 36.19
N GLY A 168 -4.20 -9.19 37.01
CA GLY A 168 -4.53 -8.77 38.36
C GLY A 168 -5.38 -7.50 38.44
N LYS A 169 -6.03 -7.12 37.35
CA LYS A 169 -6.92 -5.95 37.28
C LYS A 169 -8.34 -6.30 37.71
N LEU A 170 -9.06 -5.30 38.22
CA LEU A 170 -10.45 -5.46 38.63
C LEU A 170 -11.38 -5.60 37.41
N ASN A 171 -12.34 -6.49 37.52
CA ASN A 171 -13.40 -6.61 36.53
C ASN A 171 -14.37 -5.44 36.65
N PRO A 172 -14.55 -4.59 35.59
CA PRO A 172 -15.39 -3.41 35.63
C PRO A 172 -16.88 -3.71 35.93
N GLU A 173 -17.32 -4.94 35.77
CA GLU A 173 -18.71 -5.34 35.97
C GLU A 173 -19.01 -5.77 37.41
N THR A 174 -18.01 -6.09 38.23
CA THR A 174 -18.16 -6.64 39.58
C THR A 174 -17.33 -5.94 40.65
N ALA A 175 -16.43 -5.04 40.26
CA ALA A 175 -15.55 -4.32 41.18
C ALA A 175 -16.35 -3.40 42.12
N THR A 176 -16.06 -3.45 43.42
CA THR A 176 -16.64 -2.52 44.39
C THR A 176 -15.84 -1.21 44.50
N ALA A 177 -16.45 -0.18 45.08
CA ALA A 177 -15.75 1.10 45.28
C ALA A 177 -14.54 0.95 46.22
N GLU A 178 -14.65 0.11 47.25
CA GLU A 178 -13.55 -0.17 48.18
C GLU A 178 -12.36 -0.86 47.50
N GLU A 179 -12.63 -1.84 46.63
CA GLU A 179 -11.58 -2.52 45.85
C GLU A 179 -10.89 -1.53 44.90
N ILE A 180 -11.68 -0.66 44.27
CA ILE A 180 -11.15 0.40 43.37
C ILE A 180 -10.28 1.37 44.17
N ALA A 181 -10.74 1.84 45.34
CA ALA A 181 -9.97 2.77 46.18
C ALA A 181 -8.63 2.16 46.62
N LEU A 182 -8.67 0.92 47.12
CA LEU A 182 -7.46 0.20 47.53
C LEU A 182 -6.48 0.07 46.37
N ARG A 183 -6.97 -0.27 45.16
CA ARG A 183 -6.11 -0.48 43.99
C ARG A 183 -5.54 0.84 43.46
N LEU A 184 -6.34 1.92 43.41
CA LEU A 184 -5.86 3.24 43.01
C LEU A 184 -4.75 3.75 43.94
N ALA A 185 -4.92 3.57 45.26
CA ALA A 185 -3.91 3.93 46.24
C ALA A 185 -2.59 3.14 46.07
N GLN A 186 -2.69 1.85 45.74
CA GLN A 186 -1.52 0.99 45.50
C GLN A 186 -0.74 1.35 44.22
N GLU A 187 -1.44 1.68 43.13
CA GLU A 187 -0.81 1.98 41.84
C GLU A 187 -0.08 3.34 41.87
N GLY A 188 -0.65 4.35 42.54
CA GLY A 188 -0.06 5.70 42.65
C GLY A 188 0.13 6.40 41.30
N GLY A 189 0.95 7.44 41.29
CA GLY A 189 1.25 8.20 40.07
C GLY A 189 0.09 8.99 39.51
N LYS A 190 0.01 9.19 38.21
CA LYS A 190 -1.08 9.94 37.54
C LYS A 190 -2.38 9.15 37.53
N LEU A 191 -3.50 9.81 37.84
CA LEU A 191 -4.83 9.21 37.94
C LEU A 191 -5.22 8.41 36.68
N GLU A 192 -5.01 8.95 35.47
CA GLU A 192 -5.31 8.24 34.23
C GLU A 192 -4.53 6.90 34.07
N LYS A 193 -3.27 6.87 34.55
CA LYS A 193 -2.47 5.65 34.54
C LYS A 193 -2.92 4.67 35.60
N ALA A 194 -3.23 5.14 36.80
CA ALA A 194 -3.75 4.33 37.89
C ALA A 194 -5.09 3.68 37.52
N ILE A 195 -6.02 4.43 36.91
CA ILE A 195 -7.30 3.88 36.40
C ILE A 195 -7.03 2.78 35.36
N GLY A 196 -6.14 3.01 34.41
CA GLY A 196 -5.80 2.02 33.37
C GLY A 196 -5.09 0.78 33.91
N ALA A 197 -4.36 0.89 35.04
CA ALA A 197 -3.75 -0.25 35.73
C ALA A 197 -4.75 -0.98 36.63
N CYS A 198 -5.70 -0.26 37.20
CA CYS A 198 -6.72 -0.77 38.12
C CYS A 198 -7.81 -1.59 37.39
N VAL A 199 -8.39 -1.04 36.32
CA VAL A 199 -9.59 -1.61 35.66
C VAL A 199 -9.22 -2.44 34.45
N ALA A 200 -9.73 -3.65 34.36
CA ALA A 200 -9.50 -4.54 33.22
C ALA A 200 -10.14 -4.00 31.93
N GLY A 201 -9.45 -4.20 30.82
CA GLY A 201 -9.95 -3.84 29.49
C GLY A 201 -9.83 -2.36 29.13
N PHE A 202 -9.40 -1.48 30.04
CA PHE A 202 -9.22 -0.07 29.74
C PHE A 202 -7.95 0.19 28.92
N SER A 203 -8.13 0.89 27.81
CA SER A 203 -7.01 1.52 27.08
C SER A 203 -6.60 2.84 27.77
N PRO A 204 -5.44 3.41 27.43
CA PRO A 204 -5.06 4.75 27.92
C PRO A 204 -6.11 5.83 27.60
N GLN A 205 -6.82 5.69 26.50
CA GLN A 205 -7.88 6.60 26.08
C GLN A 205 -9.13 6.42 26.94
N ALA A 206 -9.55 5.17 27.17
CA ALA A 206 -10.68 4.87 28.07
C ALA A 206 -10.39 5.35 29.51
N ALA A 207 -9.14 5.23 29.97
CA ALA A 207 -8.75 5.72 31.29
C ALA A 207 -8.78 7.25 31.40
N ARG A 208 -8.35 7.98 30.34
CA ARG A 208 -8.49 9.45 30.27
C ARG A 208 -9.94 9.88 30.25
N GLU A 209 -10.76 9.20 29.48
CA GLU A 209 -12.20 9.46 29.42
C GLU A 209 -12.86 9.23 30.77
N ALA A 210 -12.51 8.14 31.44
CA ALA A 210 -13.02 7.87 32.80
C ALA A 210 -12.64 8.98 33.77
N ALA A 211 -11.38 9.43 33.80
CA ALA A 211 -10.94 10.52 34.63
C ALA A 211 -11.71 11.82 34.35
N ALA A 212 -11.94 12.16 33.08
CA ALA A 212 -12.71 13.35 32.71
C ALA A 212 -14.20 13.24 33.14
N ARG A 213 -14.81 12.06 32.97
CA ARG A 213 -16.22 11.84 33.35
C ARG A 213 -16.48 11.87 34.83
N ILE A 214 -15.52 11.44 35.64
CA ILE A 214 -15.62 11.60 37.11
C ILE A 214 -15.28 13.02 37.60
N GLY A 215 -15.09 13.98 36.66
CA GLY A 215 -14.82 15.36 36.96
C GLY A 215 -13.40 15.67 37.45
N MET A 216 -12.44 14.74 37.22
CA MET A 216 -11.07 14.87 37.71
C MET A 216 -10.07 15.04 36.56
N ASN A 217 -8.99 15.78 36.84
CA ASN A 217 -7.89 15.88 35.87
C ASN A 217 -7.06 14.58 35.85
N GLY A 218 -7.06 13.87 34.74
CA GLY A 218 -6.29 12.63 34.58
C GLY A 218 -4.78 12.77 34.83
N SER A 219 -4.23 13.96 34.72
CA SER A 219 -2.81 14.27 35.01
C SER A 219 -2.51 14.49 36.51
N SER A 220 -3.52 14.65 37.38
CA SER A 220 -3.33 14.80 38.82
C SER A 220 -2.70 13.57 39.43
N LEU A 221 -1.89 13.73 40.46
CA LEU A 221 -1.33 12.61 41.20
C LEU A 221 -2.38 12.00 42.13
N VAL A 222 -2.39 10.66 42.23
CA VAL A 222 -3.30 9.93 43.13
C VAL A 222 -3.11 10.39 44.60
N SER A 223 -1.88 10.77 44.97
CA SER A 223 -1.58 11.32 46.32
C SER A 223 -2.16 12.71 46.60
N GLU A 224 -2.64 13.41 45.59
CA GLU A 224 -3.15 14.80 45.70
C GLU A 224 -4.69 14.88 45.66
N ILE A 225 -5.36 13.74 45.48
CA ILE A 225 -6.82 13.65 45.35
C ILE A 225 -7.42 12.84 46.49
N ASP A 226 -8.72 13.06 46.71
CA ASP A 226 -9.51 12.14 47.55
C ASP A 226 -9.75 10.83 46.80
N VAL A 227 -8.99 9.81 47.19
CA VAL A 227 -9.02 8.48 46.54
C VAL A 227 -10.36 7.79 46.72
N GLN A 228 -11.04 7.99 47.89
CA GLN A 228 -12.35 7.38 48.12
C GLN A 228 -13.40 8.03 47.22
N ALA A 229 -13.44 9.36 47.17
CA ALA A 229 -14.35 10.08 46.28
C ALA A 229 -14.12 9.72 44.79
N ALA A 230 -12.84 9.57 44.37
CA ALA A 230 -12.49 9.12 43.04
C ALA A 230 -12.98 7.71 42.74
N ALA A 231 -12.87 6.78 43.70
CA ALA A 231 -13.31 5.41 43.58
C ALA A 231 -14.84 5.27 43.51
N ASP A 232 -15.56 6.04 44.34
CA ASP A 232 -17.04 6.07 44.34
C ASP A 232 -17.56 6.60 42.99
N ALA A 233 -16.97 7.69 42.49
CA ALA A 233 -17.32 8.24 41.20
C ALA A 233 -16.96 7.30 40.04
N LEU A 234 -15.81 6.63 40.11
CA LEU A 234 -15.39 5.66 39.10
C LEU A 234 -16.30 4.43 39.09
N HIS A 235 -16.68 3.91 40.28
CA HIS A 235 -17.64 2.82 40.42
C HIS A 235 -18.99 3.20 39.78
N SER A 236 -19.52 4.38 40.07
CA SER A 236 -20.77 4.88 39.47
C SER A 236 -20.65 4.98 37.95
N TYR A 237 -19.55 5.53 37.45
CA TYR A 237 -19.27 5.60 36.01
C TYR A 237 -19.21 4.21 35.36
N LEU A 238 -18.54 3.22 35.95
CA LEU A 238 -18.47 1.86 35.44
C LEU A 238 -19.85 1.21 35.32
N TRP A 239 -20.75 1.50 36.26
CA TRP A 239 -22.13 1.04 36.24
C TRP A 239 -22.97 1.68 35.11
N GLU A 240 -22.81 2.99 34.90
CA GLU A 240 -23.55 3.75 33.89
C GLU A 240 -22.99 3.59 32.48
N MET A 241 -21.68 3.36 32.36
CA MET A 241 -20.96 3.31 31.09
C MET A 241 -21.64 2.40 30.04
N PRO A 242 -22.18 1.20 30.39
CA PRO A 242 -22.84 0.34 29.41
C PRO A 242 -24.06 0.93 28.71
N SER A 243 -24.70 1.95 29.26
CA SER A 243 -25.89 2.62 28.68
C SER A 243 -25.55 3.84 27.82
N LEU A 244 -24.28 4.24 27.76
CA LEU A 244 -23.85 5.40 26.99
C LEU A 244 -23.99 5.16 25.48
N SER A 245 -24.43 6.18 24.76
CA SER A 245 -24.61 6.19 23.30
C SER A 245 -24.60 7.64 22.78
N PRO A 246 -24.52 7.90 21.47
CA PRO A 246 -24.22 6.97 20.36
C PRO A 246 -22.73 6.63 20.28
N CYS A 247 -22.37 5.61 19.50
CA CYS A 247 -20.98 5.36 19.14
C CYS A 247 -20.43 6.47 18.24
N VAL A 248 -19.14 6.78 18.37
CA VAL A 248 -18.51 7.86 17.61
C VAL A 248 -17.26 7.38 16.88
N VAL A 249 -17.06 7.91 15.68
CA VAL A 249 -15.82 7.81 14.92
C VAL A 249 -15.21 9.20 14.87
N THR A 250 -13.99 9.34 15.36
CA THR A 250 -13.23 10.59 15.30
C THR A 250 -12.62 10.75 13.91
N LEU A 251 -12.72 11.95 13.35
CA LEU A 251 -12.23 12.30 12.02
C LEU A 251 -11.09 13.31 12.12
N ASP A 252 -10.16 13.24 11.16
CA ASP A 252 -9.17 14.31 10.94
C ASP A 252 -9.76 15.45 10.10
N ASP A 253 -8.95 16.49 9.85
CA ASP A 253 -9.35 17.67 9.05
C ASP A 253 -9.72 17.32 7.59
N ALA A 254 -9.29 16.16 7.09
CA ALA A 254 -9.64 15.66 5.77
C ALA A 254 -10.90 14.76 5.78
N GLY A 255 -11.53 14.57 6.95
CA GLY A 255 -12.68 13.70 7.12
C GLY A 255 -12.33 12.20 7.18
N THR A 256 -11.06 11.87 7.40
CA THR A 256 -10.61 10.47 7.49
C THR A 256 -10.80 9.94 8.92
N PRO A 257 -11.34 8.72 9.09
CA PRO A 257 -11.45 8.08 10.40
C PRO A 257 -10.08 7.85 11.07
N THR A 258 -9.89 8.42 12.26
CA THR A 258 -8.65 8.30 13.05
C THR A 258 -8.78 7.40 14.25
N ASP A 259 -9.97 7.38 14.87
CA ASP A 259 -10.27 6.52 16.02
C ASP A 259 -11.77 6.24 16.12
N VAL A 260 -12.16 5.26 16.95
CA VAL A 260 -13.55 4.90 17.21
C VAL A 260 -13.75 4.61 18.70
N PHE A 261 -14.85 5.09 19.26
CA PHE A 261 -15.19 4.92 20.67
C PHE A 261 -16.68 4.61 20.84
N PRO A 262 -17.08 3.83 21.86
CA PRO A 262 -18.48 3.37 21.99
C PRO A 262 -19.47 4.46 22.44
N PHE A 263 -19.00 5.65 22.77
CA PHE A 263 -19.82 6.83 23.13
C PHE A 263 -19.03 8.14 22.94
N PRO A 264 -19.68 9.31 22.93
CA PRO A 264 -19.01 10.61 22.80
C PRO A 264 -18.00 10.85 23.93
N GLN A 265 -16.82 11.35 23.57
CA GLN A 265 -15.71 11.53 24.50
C GLN A 265 -15.69 12.95 25.09
N VAL A 266 -15.79 13.05 26.41
CA VAL A 266 -15.77 14.33 27.14
C VAL A 266 -14.37 14.95 27.18
N HIS A 267 -13.33 14.11 27.21
CA HIS A 267 -11.94 14.60 27.23
C HIS A 267 -11.46 15.15 25.87
N LEU A 268 -12.23 15.00 24.80
CA LEU A 268 -11.94 15.51 23.44
C LEU A 268 -13.11 16.35 22.90
N PRO A 269 -13.49 17.45 23.53
CA PRO A 269 -14.72 18.18 23.20
C PRO A 269 -14.70 18.86 21.84
N THR A 270 -13.51 19.12 21.27
CA THR A 270 -13.33 19.80 19.97
C THR A 270 -13.11 18.84 18.80
N ALA A 271 -13.05 17.53 19.05
CA ALA A 271 -12.83 16.55 17.98
C ALA A 271 -14.02 16.50 17.01
N GLN A 272 -13.74 16.51 15.72
CA GLN A 272 -14.77 16.21 14.72
C GLN A 272 -15.15 14.74 14.82
N THR A 273 -16.46 14.45 14.93
CA THR A 273 -16.95 13.08 15.09
C THR A 273 -18.14 12.79 14.19
N ALA A 274 -18.18 11.57 13.64
CA ALA A 274 -19.37 10.99 13.03
C ALA A 274 -20.04 10.05 14.04
N GLN A 275 -21.37 10.11 14.15
CA GLN A 275 -22.15 9.33 15.10
C GLN A 275 -22.77 8.09 14.42
N TYR A 276 -22.80 6.98 15.15
CA TYR A 276 -23.37 5.70 14.71
C TYR A 276 -24.28 5.15 15.78
N ALA A 277 -25.40 4.55 15.35
CA ALA A 277 -26.40 4.00 16.26
C ALA A 277 -25.86 2.82 17.09
N ASP A 278 -24.89 2.08 16.55
CA ASP A 278 -24.37 0.86 17.15
C ASP A 278 -22.85 0.72 16.93
N PRO A 279 -22.17 -0.10 17.78
CA PRO A 279 -20.71 -0.25 17.72
C PRO A 279 -20.21 -0.93 16.45
N SER A 280 -20.98 -1.85 15.86
CA SER A 280 -20.55 -2.51 14.62
C SER A 280 -20.52 -1.55 13.44
N GLY A 281 -21.52 -0.68 13.29
CA GLY A 281 -21.54 0.35 12.24
C GLY A 281 -20.36 1.31 12.37
N ALA A 282 -20.03 1.76 13.59
CA ALA A 282 -18.88 2.61 13.83
C ALA A 282 -17.55 1.92 13.50
N LEU A 283 -17.40 0.66 13.91
CA LEU A 283 -16.21 -0.15 13.64
C LEU A 283 -16.08 -0.48 12.15
N ASP A 284 -17.19 -0.80 11.47
CA ASP A 284 -17.18 -1.10 10.03
C ASP A 284 -16.72 0.13 9.23
N ALA A 285 -17.27 1.31 9.53
CA ALA A 285 -16.85 2.57 8.91
C ALA A 285 -15.35 2.86 9.14
N TYR A 286 -14.87 2.71 10.38
CA TYR A 286 -13.47 2.92 10.73
C TYR A 286 -12.52 1.94 10.02
N PHE A 287 -12.80 0.64 10.10
CA PHE A 287 -11.90 -0.39 9.58
C PHE A 287 -12.00 -0.59 8.07
N TYR A 288 -13.16 -0.36 7.44
CA TYR A 288 -13.31 -0.51 6.01
C TYR A 288 -12.39 0.46 5.24
N GLU A 289 -12.42 1.74 5.59
CA GLU A 289 -11.55 2.74 4.95
C GLU A 289 -10.07 2.49 5.26
N ARG A 290 -9.76 2.12 6.49
CA ARG A 290 -8.40 1.77 6.90
C ARG A 290 -7.87 0.55 6.16
N ASP A 291 -8.62 -0.55 6.12
CA ASP A 291 -8.23 -1.77 5.39
C ASP A 291 -8.04 -1.48 3.90
N ARG A 292 -8.91 -0.67 3.31
CA ARG A 292 -8.82 -0.26 1.91
C ARG A 292 -7.50 0.48 1.66
N ARG A 293 -7.19 1.45 2.49
CA ARG A 293 -5.95 2.25 2.39
C ARG A 293 -4.70 1.42 2.65
N ASP A 294 -4.70 0.58 3.69
CA ASP A 294 -3.54 -0.26 4.04
C ASP A 294 -3.23 -1.26 2.93
N ARG A 295 -4.23 -1.85 2.29
CA ARG A 295 -4.05 -2.74 1.12
C ARG A 295 -3.50 -2.00 -0.10
N LEU A 296 -4.02 -0.80 -0.37
CA LEU A 296 -3.50 0.04 -1.43
C LEU A 296 -2.03 0.37 -1.18
N ASN A 297 -1.69 0.81 0.04
CA ASN A 297 -0.33 1.13 0.43
C ASN A 297 0.61 -0.09 0.34
N GLN A 298 0.18 -1.26 0.81
CA GLN A 298 1.00 -2.47 0.75
C GLN A 298 1.25 -2.94 -0.69
N ARG A 299 0.22 -2.92 -1.54
CA ARG A 299 0.36 -3.26 -2.97
C ARG A 299 1.22 -2.24 -3.69
N SER A 300 1.01 -0.95 -3.44
CA SER A 300 1.82 0.14 -3.97
C SER A 300 3.28 0.03 -3.54
N ALA A 301 3.56 -0.20 -2.25
CA ALA A 301 4.93 -0.38 -1.74
C ALA A 301 5.66 -1.56 -2.37
N SER A 302 4.96 -2.68 -2.61
CA SER A 302 5.55 -3.85 -3.30
C SER A 302 5.94 -3.53 -4.73
N LEU A 303 5.09 -2.81 -5.48
CA LEU A 303 5.39 -2.38 -6.84
C LEU A 303 6.49 -1.33 -6.88
N ALA A 304 6.48 -0.36 -5.96
CA ALA A 304 7.51 0.66 -5.84
C ALA A 304 8.90 0.04 -5.59
N HIS A 305 8.99 -0.95 -4.72
CA HIS A 305 10.24 -1.66 -4.48
C HIS A 305 10.74 -2.43 -5.72
N ALA A 306 9.84 -3.08 -6.44
CA ALA A 306 10.21 -3.77 -7.69
C ALA A 306 10.70 -2.78 -8.76
N LEU A 307 9.98 -1.67 -8.96
CA LEU A 307 10.36 -0.61 -9.90
C LEU A 307 11.73 -0.01 -9.56
N LYS A 308 11.95 0.37 -8.30
CA LYS A 308 13.23 0.90 -7.83
C LYS A 308 14.40 -0.03 -8.17
N ASN A 309 14.26 -1.34 -7.89
CA ASN A 309 15.30 -2.33 -8.20
C ASN A 309 15.59 -2.43 -9.71
N HIS A 310 14.57 -2.31 -10.55
CA HIS A 310 14.76 -2.33 -12.00
C HIS A 310 15.40 -1.04 -12.52
N ILE A 311 14.98 0.12 -12.03
CA ILE A 311 15.58 1.43 -12.35
C ILE A 311 17.07 1.44 -12.02
N GLU A 312 17.44 1.04 -10.78
CA GLU A 312 18.86 0.96 -10.38
C GLU A 312 19.69 0.01 -11.27
N ARG A 313 19.07 -1.07 -11.76
CA ARG A 313 19.74 -1.99 -12.71
C ARG A 313 19.96 -1.34 -14.07
N CYS A 314 18.99 -0.58 -14.58
CA CYS A 314 19.12 0.13 -15.85
C CYS A 314 20.19 1.23 -15.75
N GLU A 315 20.21 2.01 -14.68
CA GLU A 315 21.23 3.03 -14.42
C GLU A 315 22.64 2.42 -14.39
N LYS A 316 22.82 1.29 -13.71
CA LYS A 316 24.10 0.56 -13.69
C LYS A 316 24.50 0.05 -15.08
N LYS A 317 23.54 -0.48 -15.87
CA LYS A 317 23.82 -0.88 -17.25
C LYS A 317 24.29 0.31 -18.08
N ILE A 318 23.62 1.46 -17.98
CA ILE A 318 23.99 2.68 -18.70
C ILE A 318 25.39 3.15 -18.31
N ALA A 319 25.73 3.14 -17.01
CA ALA A 319 27.06 3.50 -16.53
C ALA A 319 28.15 2.60 -17.13
N ILE A 320 27.95 1.27 -17.12
CA ILE A 320 28.88 0.29 -17.72
C ILE A 320 29.05 0.55 -19.21
N GLN A 321 27.97 0.86 -19.95
CA GLN A 321 28.07 1.13 -21.37
C GLN A 321 28.79 2.47 -21.65
N ASN A 322 28.61 3.48 -20.80
CA ASN A 322 29.36 4.74 -20.90
C ASN A 322 30.87 4.51 -20.71
N GLU A 323 31.28 3.73 -19.71
CA GLU A 323 32.69 3.35 -19.51
C GLU A 323 33.27 2.60 -20.73
N ALA A 324 32.47 1.71 -21.32
CA ALA A 324 32.86 0.99 -22.53
C ALA A 324 33.00 1.91 -23.74
N LEU A 325 32.17 2.92 -23.89
CA LEU A 325 32.24 3.95 -24.92
C LEU A 325 33.47 4.86 -24.75
N GLU A 326 33.78 5.24 -23.50
CA GLU A 326 34.99 6.00 -23.16
C GLU A 326 36.26 5.15 -23.44
N GLY A 327 36.25 3.87 -23.05
CA GLY A 327 37.35 2.94 -23.37
C GLY A 327 37.60 2.74 -24.87
N ALA A 328 36.53 2.88 -25.66
CA ALA A 328 36.63 2.84 -27.14
C ALA A 328 37.14 4.16 -27.75
N ALA A 329 37.36 5.23 -26.98
CA ALA A 329 37.89 6.51 -27.49
C ALA A 329 39.30 6.35 -28.12
N ARG A 330 40.07 5.32 -27.67
CA ARG A 330 41.37 4.99 -28.30
C ARG A 330 41.27 4.32 -29.66
N MET A 331 40.06 4.09 -30.15
CA MET A 331 39.85 3.45 -31.47
C MET A 331 40.57 4.20 -32.59
N GLU A 332 40.47 5.51 -32.60
CA GLU A 332 41.08 6.32 -33.62
C GLU A 332 42.62 6.30 -33.53
N GLU A 333 43.17 6.30 -32.31
CA GLU A 333 44.60 6.12 -32.05
C GLU A 333 45.09 4.77 -32.59
N TYR A 334 44.38 3.70 -32.38
CA TYR A 334 44.74 2.39 -32.95
C TYR A 334 44.71 2.37 -34.46
N ARG A 335 43.73 3.03 -35.09
CA ARG A 335 43.68 3.18 -36.56
C ARG A 335 44.91 3.94 -37.08
N GLN A 336 45.18 5.12 -36.51
CA GLN A 336 46.27 5.97 -36.88
C GLN A 336 47.62 5.28 -36.70
N ASN A 337 47.84 4.64 -35.54
CA ASN A 337 49.07 3.88 -35.26
C ASN A 337 49.26 2.71 -36.25
N GLY A 338 48.20 2.00 -36.62
CA GLY A 338 48.25 0.97 -37.64
C GLY A 338 48.63 1.51 -39.03
N GLU A 339 48.03 2.60 -39.45
CA GLU A 339 48.31 3.26 -40.75
C GLU A 339 49.71 3.85 -40.80
N LEU A 340 50.15 4.54 -39.72
CA LEU A 340 51.50 5.09 -39.60
C LEU A 340 52.58 4.03 -39.66
N LEU A 341 52.40 2.89 -38.95
CA LEU A 341 53.31 1.77 -39.05
C LEU A 341 53.33 1.16 -40.44
N GLN A 342 52.15 0.99 -41.07
CA GLN A 342 52.03 0.43 -42.42
C GLN A 342 52.72 1.32 -43.47
N ALA A 343 52.61 2.63 -43.37
CA ALA A 343 53.26 3.60 -44.27
C ALA A 343 54.78 3.62 -44.15
N ASN A 344 55.32 3.25 -42.96
CA ASN A 344 56.74 3.33 -42.65
C ASN A 344 57.45 1.96 -42.56
N LEU A 345 56.83 0.87 -43.06
CA LEU A 345 57.41 -0.47 -43.00
C LEU A 345 58.82 -0.57 -43.55
N TYR A 346 59.16 0.22 -44.54
CA TYR A 346 60.48 0.23 -45.22
C TYR A 346 61.61 0.76 -44.33
N ARG A 347 61.28 1.50 -43.22
CA ARG A 347 62.24 2.10 -42.28
C ARG A 347 62.36 1.35 -40.96
N LEU A 348 61.43 0.47 -40.64
CA LEU A 348 61.33 -0.19 -39.37
C LEU A 348 61.91 -1.58 -39.40
N GLN A 349 62.55 -2.02 -38.30
CA GLN A 349 63.15 -3.34 -38.15
C GLN A 349 62.47 -4.18 -37.08
N LYS A 350 62.53 -5.52 -37.21
CA LYS A 350 62.05 -6.42 -36.19
C LYS A 350 62.92 -6.32 -34.91
N GLY A 351 62.28 -6.27 -33.74
CA GLY A 351 62.95 -6.19 -32.45
C GLY A 351 63.01 -4.79 -31.85
N GLU A 352 62.57 -3.77 -32.58
CA GLU A 352 62.41 -2.42 -32.06
C GLU A 352 61.20 -2.32 -31.14
N PRO A 353 61.35 -1.81 -29.85
CA PRO A 353 60.21 -1.68 -28.92
C PRO A 353 59.32 -0.48 -29.24
N VAL A 354 59.80 0.50 -29.96
CA VAL A 354 59.06 1.74 -30.32
C VAL A 354 59.42 2.15 -31.73
N ALA A 355 58.44 2.44 -32.56
CA ALA A 355 58.60 3.08 -33.84
C ALA A 355 58.43 4.60 -33.69
N VAL A 356 59.43 5.40 -34.10
CA VAL A 356 59.33 6.84 -34.17
C VAL A 356 59.08 7.21 -35.61
N VAL A 357 57.87 7.68 -35.93
CA VAL A 357 57.41 7.97 -37.29
C VAL A 357 56.75 9.36 -37.36
N GLU A 358 56.77 9.99 -38.53
CA GLU A 358 56.10 11.25 -38.76
C GLU A 358 54.58 11.07 -38.74
N ASN A 359 53.90 11.87 -37.94
CA ASN A 359 52.44 11.82 -37.83
C ASN A 359 51.80 12.77 -38.87
N TYR A 360 51.45 12.24 -40.03
CA TYR A 360 50.81 13.01 -41.11
C TYR A 360 49.33 13.37 -40.82
N TYR A 361 48.78 12.97 -39.67
CA TYR A 361 47.49 13.44 -39.14
C TYR A 361 47.62 14.73 -38.34
N SER A 362 48.82 15.12 -37.93
CA SER A 362 49.12 16.41 -37.29
C SER A 362 49.49 17.45 -38.35
N GLU A 363 49.00 18.68 -38.20
CA GLU A 363 49.28 19.79 -39.11
C GLU A 363 50.80 20.08 -39.29
N ASN A 364 51.56 19.81 -38.21
CA ASN A 364 53.01 20.04 -38.19
C ASN A 364 53.84 18.78 -38.46
N CYS A 365 53.24 17.65 -38.84
CA CYS A 365 53.90 16.35 -39.02
C CYS A 365 54.84 15.97 -37.87
N GLU A 366 54.47 16.26 -36.62
CA GLU A 366 55.28 16.01 -35.45
C GLU A 366 55.57 14.51 -35.28
N PRO A 367 56.78 14.10 -34.87
CA PRO A 367 57.11 12.71 -34.71
C PRO A 367 56.29 12.07 -33.55
N VAL A 368 55.67 10.91 -33.81
CA VAL A 368 54.92 10.12 -32.81
C VAL A 368 55.66 8.83 -32.52
N SER A 369 55.68 8.44 -31.22
CA SER A 369 56.27 7.20 -30.73
C SER A 369 55.19 6.14 -30.61
N ILE A 370 55.24 5.09 -31.43
CA ILE A 370 54.28 4.00 -31.46
C ILE A 370 54.88 2.75 -30.80
N PRO A 371 54.33 2.25 -29.70
CA PRO A 371 54.82 1.01 -29.05
C PRO A 371 54.66 -0.21 -29.95
N MET A 372 55.75 -0.97 -30.11
CA MET A 372 55.75 -2.24 -30.89
C MET A 372 56.08 -3.44 -30.02
N ASP A 373 55.52 -4.57 -30.34
CA ASP A 373 55.88 -5.86 -29.76
C ASP A 373 57.13 -6.37 -30.46
N VAL A 374 58.21 -6.47 -29.72
CA VAL A 374 59.56 -6.90 -30.19
C VAL A 374 59.59 -8.30 -30.83
N SER A 375 58.65 -9.14 -30.47
CA SER A 375 58.56 -10.50 -31.00
C SER A 375 57.94 -10.54 -32.42
N LEU A 376 57.20 -9.48 -32.80
CA LEU A 376 56.50 -9.34 -34.06
C LEU A 376 57.31 -8.52 -35.08
N SER A 377 57.09 -8.79 -36.38
CA SER A 377 57.60 -7.93 -37.40
C SER A 377 56.83 -6.58 -37.47
N PRO A 378 57.40 -5.51 -38.07
CA PRO A 378 56.66 -4.24 -38.20
C PRO A 378 55.28 -4.39 -38.87
N ALA A 379 55.17 -5.22 -39.92
CA ALA A 379 53.91 -5.52 -40.58
C ALA A 379 52.91 -6.28 -39.67
N GLN A 380 53.40 -7.17 -38.81
CA GLN A 380 52.56 -7.86 -37.83
C GLN A 380 52.12 -6.91 -36.70
N ASN A 381 52.96 -5.96 -36.31
CA ASN A 381 52.55 -4.90 -35.37
C ASN A 381 51.47 -3.99 -35.95
N ALA A 382 51.57 -3.59 -37.21
CA ALA A 382 50.51 -2.83 -37.88
C ALA A 382 49.20 -3.63 -37.91
N GLN A 383 49.24 -4.93 -38.27
CA GLN A 383 48.07 -5.79 -38.22
C GLN A 383 47.48 -5.96 -36.81
N ARG A 384 48.30 -5.99 -35.76
CA ARG A 384 47.87 -5.98 -34.35
C ARG A 384 47.06 -4.73 -34.01
N TYR A 385 47.54 -3.54 -34.42
CA TYR A 385 46.82 -2.30 -34.24
C TYR A 385 45.49 -2.29 -35.01
N PHE A 386 45.44 -2.77 -36.23
CA PHE A 386 44.18 -2.93 -36.97
C PHE A 386 43.20 -3.91 -36.32
N LYS A 387 43.68 -5.01 -35.72
CA LYS A 387 42.84 -5.92 -34.93
C LYS A 387 42.30 -5.22 -33.68
N LEU A 388 43.12 -4.41 -32.97
CA LEU A 388 42.67 -3.60 -31.84
C LEU A 388 41.61 -2.59 -32.25
N TYR A 389 41.83 -1.90 -33.39
CA TYR A 389 40.85 -0.99 -33.98
C TYR A 389 39.49 -1.69 -34.26
N GLN A 390 39.52 -2.83 -34.94
CA GLN A 390 38.28 -3.59 -35.26
C GLN A 390 37.56 -4.04 -33.99
N LYS A 391 38.30 -4.51 -32.99
CA LYS A 391 37.73 -4.88 -31.67
C LYS A 391 37.11 -3.68 -30.98
N ALA A 392 37.78 -2.56 -30.91
CA ALA A 392 37.29 -1.33 -30.29
C ALA A 392 36.06 -0.77 -31.03
N ARG A 393 36.06 -0.81 -32.38
CA ARG A 393 34.90 -0.42 -33.20
C ARG A 393 33.68 -1.26 -32.93
N GLY A 394 33.85 -2.60 -32.91
CA GLY A 394 32.73 -3.53 -32.57
C GLY A 394 32.20 -3.29 -31.16
N ALA A 395 33.08 -3.13 -30.17
CA ALA A 395 32.72 -2.81 -28.80
C ALA A 395 31.92 -1.51 -28.68
N ARG A 396 32.36 -0.44 -29.39
CA ARG A 396 31.67 0.86 -29.44
C ARG A 396 30.24 0.72 -29.98
N THR A 397 30.07 0.03 -31.10
CA THR A 397 28.75 -0.14 -31.73
C THR A 397 27.82 -0.89 -30.80
N LEU A 398 28.28 -2.01 -30.23
CA LEU A 398 27.50 -2.82 -29.28
C LEU A 398 27.15 -2.04 -28.00
N ALA A 399 28.11 -1.29 -27.45
CA ALA A 399 27.87 -0.47 -26.27
C ALA A 399 26.83 0.63 -26.53
N ALA A 400 26.88 1.29 -27.69
CA ALA A 400 25.90 2.32 -28.08
C ALA A 400 24.49 1.72 -28.20
N GLU A 401 24.34 0.57 -28.86
CA GLU A 401 23.04 -0.12 -28.99
C GLU A 401 22.48 -0.58 -27.64
N GLN A 402 23.35 -1.12 -26.76
CA GLN A 402 22.93 -1.57 -25.44
C GLN A 402 22.57 -0.39 -24.52
N LYS A 403 23.29 0.72 -24.63
CA LYS A 403 22.97 1.96 -23.92
C LYS A 403 21.60 2.47 -24.33
N GLU A 404 21.34 2.61 -25.63
CA GLU A 404 20.05 3.09 -26.15
C GLU A 404 18.88 2.23 -25.64
N LYS A 405 19.02 0.90 -25.68
CA LYS A 405 18.01 -0.01 -25.14
C LYS A 405 17.80 0.16 -23.62
N ALA A 406 18.88 0.37 -22.87
CA ALA A 406 18.78 0.58 -21.42
C ALA A 406 18.17 1.94 -21.08
N GLU A 407 18.42 2.99 -21.88
CA GLU A 407 17.80 4.31 -21.73
C GLU A 407 16.29 4.26 -22.02
N GLN A 408 15.87 3.55 -23.06
CA GLN A 408 14.45 3.34 -23.38
C GLN A 408 13.73 2.52 -22.28
N GLU A 409 14.39 1.47 -21.74
CA GLU A 409 13.87 0.69 -20.61
C GLU A 409 13.74 1.57 -19.35
N LEU A 410 14.72 2.43 -19.07
CA LEU A 410 14.73 3.36 -17.95
C LEU A 410 13.57 4.35 -18.04
N GLU A 411 13.38 4.99 -19.20
CA GLU A 411 12.28 5.93 -19.44
C GLU A 411 10.91 5.29 -19.19
N TYR A 412 10.72 4.06 -19.67
CA TYR A 412 9.50 3.29 -19.41
C TYR A 412 9.28 3.03 -17.91
N LEU A 413 10.32 2.61 -17.18
CA LEU A 413 10.22 2.30 -15.74
C LEU A 413 9.98 3.58 -14.91
N GLU A 414 10.59 4.70 -15.27
CA GLU A 414 10.34 6.01 -14.64
C GLU A 414 8.90 6.47 -14.85
N GLN A 415 8.33 6.22 -16.04
CA GLN A 415 6.91 6.48 -16.30
C GLN A 415 6.02 5.62 -15.39
N MET A 416 6.33 4.32 -15.23
CA MET A 416 5.60 3.42 -14.35
C MET A 416 5.70 3.83 -12.88
N GLU A 417 6.84 4.35 -12.44
CA GLU A 417 7.02 4.89 -11.09
C GLU A 417 6.17 6.15 -10.86
N ASP A 418 6.09 7.03 -11.85
CA ASP A 418 5.27 8.23 -11.79
C ASP A 418 3.77 7.90 -11.79
N ASP A 419 3.35 6.94 -12.64
CA ASP A 419 1.98 6.40 -12.67
C ASP A 419 1.59 5.77 -11.32
N LEU A 420 2.53 5.05 -10.67
CA LEU A 420 2.31 4.46 -9.35
C LEU A 420 2.09 5.53 -8.27
N ARG A 421 2.83 6.63 -8.32
CA ARG A 421 2.66 7.76 -7.39
C ARG A 421 1.29 8.43 -7.52
N LYS A 422 0.74 8.50 -8.72
CA LYS A 422 -0.58 9.09 -9.01
C LYS A 422 -1.74 8.14 -8.71
N CYS A 423 -1.45 6.86 -8.51
CA CYS A 423 -2.46 5.83 -8.35
C CYS A 423 -3.14 5.92 -6.97
N THR A 424 -4.41 6.24 -6.94
CA THR A 424 -5.22 6.42 -5.71
C THR A 424 -6.22 5.28 -5.47
N ASP A 425 -6.36 4.36 -6.42
CA ASP A 425 -7.36 3.29 -6.36
C ASP A 425 -6.80 1.89 -6.71
N ALA A 426 -7.53 0.85 -6.31
CA ALA A 426 -7.11 -0.54 -6.51
C ALA A 426 -7.09 -0.96 -7.99
N ARG A 427 -7.95 -0.34 -8.83
CA ARG A 427 -8.05 -0.65 -10.26
C ARG A 427 -6.82 -0.16 -11.00
N GLY A 428 -6.42 1.09 -10.77
CA GLY A 428 -5.19 1.66 -11.35
C GLY A 428 -3.95 0.85 -10.96
N LEU A 429 -3.85 0.39 -9.69
CA LEU A 429 -2.76 -0.49 -9.25
C LEU A 429 -2.79 -1.86 -9.97
N SER A 430 -3.98 -2.40 -10.24
CA SER A 430 -4.10 -3.67 -10.98
C SER A 430 -3.65 -3.51 -12.43
N GLU A 431 -4.09 -2.43 -13.12
CA GLU A 431 -3.67 -2.11 -14.49
C GLU A 431 -2.16 -1.93 -14.58
N LEU A 432 -1.57 -1.17 -13.65
CA LEU A 432 -0.13 -0.95 -13.60
C LEU A 432 0.64 -2.25 -13.38
N ARG A 433 0.14 -3.13 -12.49
CA ARG A 433 0.72 -4.44 -12.27
C ARG A 433 0.65 -5.32 -13.53
N GLU A 434 -0.49 -5.32 -14.24
CA GLU A 434 -0.65 -6.06 -15.50
C GLU A 434 0.35 -5.60 -16.56
N MET A 435 0.59 -4.29 -16.66
CA MET A 435 1.60 -3.73 -17.57
C MET A 435 3.01 -4.20 -17.21
N LEU A 436 3.38 -4.17 -15.91
CA LEU A 436 4.67 -4.62 -15.43
C LEU A 436 4.87 -6.15 -15.59
N VAL A 437 3.80 -6.92 -15.50
CA VAL A 437 3.81 -8.36 -15.80
C VAL A 437 3.98 -8.60 -17.30
N ALA A 438 3.24 -7.86 -18.14
CA ALA A 438 3.32 -7.99 -19.61
C ALA A 438 4.72 -7.60 -20.14
N SER A 439 5.37 -6.60 -19.53
CA SER A 439 6.75 -6.20 -19.85
C SER A 439 7.84 -7.07 -19.18
N GLY A 440 7.45 -8.07 -18.36
CA GLY A 440 8.38 -9.00 -17.71
C GLY A 440 9.10 -8.50 -16.47
N HIS A 441 8.77 -7.29 -15.97
CA HIS A 441 9.40 -6.69 -14.78
C HIS A 441 8.84 -7.23 -13.46
N VAL A 442 7.62 -7.78 -13.47
CA VAL A 442 7.00 -8.39 -12.29
C VAL A 442 6.52 -9.80 -12.65
N ARG A 443 6.72 -10.75 -11.75
CA ARG A 443 6.24 -12.12 -11.96
C ARG A 443 4.72 -12.20 -11.85
N GLN A 444 4.11 -12.98 -12.75
CA GLN A 444 2.70 -13.31 -12.63
C GLN A 444 2.47 -14.16 -11.38
N PRO A 445 1.43 -13.87 -10.57
CA PRO A 445 1.08 -14.76 -9.46
C PRO A 445 0.79 -16.17 -9.97
N SER A 446 1.22 -17.17 -9.23
CA SER A 446 1.01 -18.60 -9.58
C SER A 446 -0.44 -19.09 -9.46
N SER A 447 -1.43 -18.19 -9.42
CA SER A 447 -2.84 -18.57 -9.34
C SER A 447 -3.37 -18.96 -10.73
N HIS A 448 -3.89 -20.17 -10.86
CA HIS A 448 -4.56 -20.69 -12.07
C HIS A 448 -5.90 -20.00 -12.40
N VAL A 449 -6.25 -18.94 -11.71
CA VAL A 449 -7.49 -18.19 -11.87
C VAL A 449 -7.26 -16.98 -12.73
N LYS A 450 -7.85 -16.96 -13.91
CA LYS A 450 -7.96 -15.72 -14.70
C LYS A 450 -8.76 -14.71 -13.88
N PRO A 451 -8.20 -13.54 -13.55
CA PRO A 451 -8.95 -12.52 -12.86
C PRO A 451 -10.18 -12.15 -13.71
N ARG A 452 -11.32 -11.94 -13.05
CA ARG A 452 -12.51 -11.39 -13.72
C ARG A 452 -12.10 -10.03 -14.29
N LYS A 453 -12.25 -9.83 -15.60
CA LYS A 453 -11.99 -8.52 -16.23
C LYS A 453 -12.87 -7.49 -15.56
N GLU A 454 -12.29 -6.65 -14.75
CA GLU A 454 -12.95 -5.47 -14.20
C GLU A 454 -13.05 -4.41 -15.30
N ALA A 455 -14.05 -3.53 -15.19
CA ALA A 455 -14.15 -2.38 -16.09
C ALA A 455 -12.88 -1.53 -15.95
N PRO A 456 -12.33 -0.98 -17.06
CA PRO A 456 -11.14 -0.15 -17.02
C PRO A 456 -11.32 1.05 -16.10
N SER A 457 -10.22 1.49 -15.49
CA SER A 457 -10.20 2.72 -14.69
C SER A 457 -10.49 3.94 -15.57
N GLN A 458 -11.17 4.96 -15.02
CA GLN A 458 -11.55 6.17 -15.74
C GLN A 458 -10.49 7.28 -15.56
N PRO A 459 -10.26 8.15 -16.56
CA PRO A 459 -9.42 9.33 -16.42
C PRO A 459 -10.04 10.32 -15.42
N MET A 460 -9.23 11.25 -14.90
CA MET A 460 -9.74 12.36 -14.12
C MET A 460 -10.41 13.36 -15.04
N LYS A 461 -11.59 13.86 -14.65
CA LYS A 461 -12.37 14.83 -15.41
C LYS A 461 -12.36 16.18 -14.70
N PHE A 462 -12.04 17.20 -15.45
CA PHE A 462 -12.01 18.58 -14.97
C PHE A 462 -12.89 19.46 -15.87
N ARG A 463 -13.37 20.58 -15.32
CA ARG A 463 -14.05 21.63 -16.09
C ARG A 463 -13.26 22.92 -16.00
N SER A 464 -12.95 23.51 -17.13
CA SER A 464 -12.25 24.80 -17.20
C SER A 464 -13.15 25.96 -16.75
N CYS A 465 -12.54 27.13 -16.53
CA CYS A 465 -13.29 28.36 -16.24
C CYS A 465 -14.23 28.78 -17.37
N ASP A 466 -13.99 28.31 -18.60
CA ASP A 466 -14.82 28.56 -19.77
C ASP A 466 -15.91 27.46 -19.95
N GLY A 467 -16.06 26.54 -18.99
CA GLY A 467 -17.04 25.46 -19.02
C GLY A 467 -16.68 24.24 -19.88
N ILE A 468 -15.44 24.20 -20.43
CA ILE A 468 -14.97 23.12 -21.31
C ILE A 468 -14.45 21.94 -20.49
N GLU A 469 -14.86 20.72 -20.86
CA GLU A 469 -14.38 19.49 -20.22
C GLU A 469 -12.94 19.17 -20.64
N MET A 470 -12.14 18.79 -19.65
CA MET A 470 -10.75 18.36 -19.82
C MET A 470 -10.57 17.01 -19.14
N GLU A 471 -9.91 16.07 -19.79
CA GLU A 471 -9.57 14.76 -19.21
C GLU A 471 -8.08 14.60 -19.01
N VAL A 472 -7.69 13.99 -17.89
CA VAL A 472 -6.29 13.73 -17.50
C VAL A 472 -6.12 12.25 -17.26
N GLY A 473 -5.22 11.60 -17.98
CA GLY A 473 -4.92 10.19 -17.82
C GLY A 473 -4.08 9.94 -16.56
N LYS A 474 -4.44 8.92 -15.80
CA LYS A 474 -3.79 8.53 -14.53
C LYS A 474 -2.60 7.59 -14.75
N ASN A 475 -2.55 6.88 -15.88
CA ASN A 475 -1.49 5.93 -16.22
C ASN A 475 -1.33 5.80 -17.74
N ALA A 476 -0.26 5.11 -18.17
CA ALA A 476 0.10 4.98 -19.58
C ALA A 476 -1.02 4.34 -20.45
N LEU A 477 -1.78 3.36 -19.91
CA LEU A 477 -2.93 2.76 -20.62
C LEU A 477 -4.07 3.75 -20.80
N GLN A 478 -4.37 4.54 -19.77
CA GLN A 478 -5.37 5.60 -19.88
C GLN A 478 -4.91 6.70 -20.83
N ASN A 479 -3.65 7.13 -20.73
CA ASN A 479 -3.03 8.09 -21.63
C ASN A 479 -3.22 7.67 -23.10
N GLU A 480 -2.96 6.38 -23.37
CA GLU A 480 -3.14 5.82 -24.70
C GLU A 480 -4.60 5.81 -25.13
N ARG A 481 -5.51 5.27 -24.31
CA ARG A 481 -6.95 5.22 -24.62
C ARG A 481 -7.51 6.62 -24.83
N LEU A 482 -7.17 7.55 -23.95
CA LEU A 482 -7.57 8.95 -24.02
C LEU A 482 -7.11 9.58 -25.34
N THR A 483 -5.82 9.45 -25.66
CA THR A 483 -5.25 10.04 -26.86
C THR A 483 -5.74 9.38 -28.13
N MET A 484 -5.78 8.04 -28.19
CA MET A 484 -6.19 7.34 -29.41
C MET A 484 -7.70 7.39 -29.65
N GLY A 485 -8.52 7.50 -28.60
CA GLY A 485 -9.98 7.66 -28.68
C GLY A 485 -10.44 9.08 -28.99
N ALA A 486 -9.60 10.06 -28.87
CA ALA A 486 -9.92 11.47 -29.09
C ALA A 486 -10.18 11.81 -30.57
N ARG A 487 -11.01 12.83 -30.82
CA ARG A 487 -11.30 13.35 -32.16
C ARG A 487 -10.09 14.11 -32.71
N GLY A 488 -9.93 14.12 -34.03
CA GLY A 488 -8.75 14.70 -34.68
C GLY A 488 -8.52 16.21 -34.45
N ASN A 489 -9.58 16.94 -34.12
CA ASN A 489 -9.58 18.38 -33.84
C ASN A 489 -9.46 18.74 -32.34
N GLU A 490 -9.50 17.77 -31.45
CA GLU A 490 -9.31 18.00 -30.02
C GLU A 490 -7.85 18.32 -29.70
N THR A 491 -7.62 19.16 -28.69
CA THR A 491 -6.28 19.59 -28.29
C THR A 491 -5.74 18.68 -27.21
N TRP A 492 -4.57 18.14 -27.46
CA TRP A 492 -3.80 17.29 -26.55
C TRP A 492 -2.60 18.02 -26.01
N LEU A 493 -2.27 17.80 -24.73
CA LEU A 493 -1.10 18.38 -24.06
C LEU A 493 -0.32 17.32 -23.30
N HIS A 494 1.00 17.51 -23.23
CA HIS A 494 1.92 16.67 -22.45
C HIS A 494 3.20 17.42 -22.07
N ALA A 495 3.83 17.05 -20.97
CA ALA A 495 5.13 17.60 -20.58
C ALA A 495 6.24 17.10 -21.50
N GLN A 496 7.04 18.02 -22.04
CA GLN A 496 8.07 17.71 -23.04
C GLN A 496 9.21 16.88 -22.44
N LYS A 497 9.54 15.75 -23.08
CA LYS A 497 10.68 14.87 -22.74
C LYS A 497 10.75 14.46 -21.27
N MET A 498 9.62 14.29 -20.61
CA MET A 498 9.56 13.79 -19.24
C MET A 498 8.28 12.98 -19.00
N PRO A 499 8.30 12.02 -18.06
CA PRO A 499 7.10 11.29 -17.65
C PRO A 499 5.99 12.20 -17.17
N GLY A 500 4.76 11.96 -17.64
CA GLY A 500 3.61 12.79 -17.30
C GLY A 500 2.28 12.25 -17.80
N SER A 501 1.20 12.93 -17.45
CA SER A 501 -0.14 12.62 -17.90
C SER A 501 -0.43 13.28 -19.25
N HIS A 502 -1.16 12.57 -20.12
CA HIS A 502 -1.80 13.18 -21.27
C HIS A 502 -3.04 13.95 -20.80
N VAL A 503 -3.17 15.16 -21.25
CA VAL A 503 -4.34 16.01 -21.02
C VAL A 503 -5.05 16.23 -22.35
N LEU A 504 -6.36 16.04 -22.37
CA LEU A 504 -7.20 16.25 -23.54
C LEU A 504 -8.26 17.31 -23.25
N ILE A 505 -8.42 18.26 -24.15
CA ILE A 505 -9.47 19.29 -24.10
C ILE A 505 -10.56 18.90 -25.10
N HIS A 506 -11.78 18.65 -24.60
CA HIS A 506 -12.95 18.28 -25.41
C HIS A 506 -13.64 19.52 -25.99
N THR A 507 -13.23 19.95 -27.17
CA THR A 507 -13.87 21.05 -27.89
C THR A 507 -13.90 20.79 -29.39
N GLU A 508 -14.92 21.32 -30.07
CA GLU A 508 -15.03 21.26 -31.54
C GLU A 508 -14.55 22.55 -32.21
N GLY A 509 -14.22 23.60 -31.44
CA GLY A 509 -13.78 24.91 -31.90
C GLY A 509 -12.39 25.31 -31.40
N ASP A 510 -12.07 26.58 -31.55
CA ASP A 510 -10.85 27.16 -31.01
C ASP A 510 -10.85 27.07 -29.47
N VAL A 511 -9.73 26.66 -28.89
CA VAL A 511 -9.56 26.57 -27.46
C VAL A 511 -9.25 27.97 -26.90
N PRO A 512 -10.06 28.48 -25.94
CA PRO A 512 -9.73 29.73 -25.25
C PRO A 512 -8.35 29.64 -24.56
N GLU A 513 -7.58 30.73 -24.58
CA GLU A 513 -6.24 30.75 -23.96
C GLU A 513 -6.31 30.43 -22.46
N SER A 514 -7.39 30.86 -21.76
CA SER A 514 -7.67 30.52 -20.36
C SER A 514 -7.78 29.00 -20.12
N THR A 515 -8.55 28.31 -20.94
CA THR A 515 -8.69 26.84 -20.91
C THR A 515 -7.37 26.16 -21.26
N LEU A 516 -6.64 26.65 -22.28
CA LEU A 516 -5.35 26.11 -22.68
C LEU A 516 -4.31 26.21 -21.55
N MET A 517 -4.28 27.34 -20.84
CA MET A 517 -3.40 27.54 -19.68
C MET A 517 -3.77 26.64 -18.49
N GLN A 518 -5.08 26.42 -18.24
CA GLN A 518 -5.51 25.49 -17.21
C GLN A 518 -5.16 24.04 -17.56
N ALA A 519 -5.34 23.62 -18.80
CA ALA A 519 -4.94 22.30 -19.28
C ALA A 519 -3.41 22.11 -19.20
N ALA A 520 -2.64 23.13 -19.55
CA ALA A 520 -1.19 23.11 -19.44
C ALA A 520 -0.72 23.07 -17.96
N MET A 521 -1.45 23.73 -17.04
CA MET A 521 -1.24 23.64 -15.61
C MET A 521 -1.49 22.20 -15.09
N LEU A 522 -2.56 21.54 -15.55
CA LEU A 522 -2.84 20.13 -15.25
C LEU A 522 -1.72 19.22 -15.78
N ALA A 523 -1.26 19.42 -17.02
CA ALA A 523 -0.19 18.61 -17.60
C ALA A 523 1.14 18.79 -16.84
N ALA A 524 1.46 20.01 -16.41
CA ALA A 524 2.66 20.30 -15.62
C ALA A 524 2.57 19.69 -14.21
N TYR A 525 1.44 19.84 -13.54
CA TYR A 525 1.22 19.33 -12.19
C TYR A 525 1.25 17.79 -12.14
N TYR A 526 0.65 17.12 -13.12
CA TYR A 526 0.64 15.67 -13.24
C TYR A 526 1.84 15.14 -14.06
N SER A 527 3.00 15.77 -13.94
CA SER A 527 4.27 15.33 -14.54
C SER A 527 5.38 15.17 -13.50
N LYS A 528 6.49 14.55 -13.90
CA LYS A 528 7.72 14.49 -13.07
C LYS A 528 8.25 15.90 -12.73
N GLY A 529 7.88 16.91 -13.50
CA GLY A 529 8.26 18.31 -13.33
C GLY A 529 7.46 19.09 -12.27
N VAL A 530 6.58 18.46 -11.47
CA VAL A 530 5.70 19.13 -10.50
C VAL A 530 6.40 20.08 -9.52
N ARG A 531 7.69 19.87 -9.24
CA ARG A 531 8.52 20.73 -8.36
C ARG A 531 9.46 21.65 -9.10
N SER A 532 9.43 21.64 -10.42
CA SER A 532 10.29 22.45 -11.27
C SER A 532 9.62 23.76 -11.66
N ALA A 533 10.38 24.83 -11.81
CA ALA A 533 9.88 26.05 -12.43
C ALA A 533 9.91 25.92 -13.96
N GLN A 534 8.93 26.54 -14.64
CA GLN A 534 8.86 26.64 -16.11
C GLN A 534 8.95 25.28 -16.83
N VAL A 535 8.09 24.34 -16.45
CA VAL A 535 7.97 23.05 -17.13
C VAL A 535 7.49 23.26 -18.56
N PRO A 536 8.21 22.79 -19.60
CA PRO A 536 7.76 22.89 -20.97
C PRO A 536 6.61 21.92 -21.24
N ILE A 537 5.47 22.43 -21.69
CA ILE A 537 4.27 21.67 -22.03
C ILE A 537 4.01 21.85 -23.52
N ASP A 538 4.03 20.75 -24.25
CA ASP A 538 3.68 20.73 -25.66
C ASP A 538 2.16 20.55 -25.84
N ALA A 539 1.54 21.41 -26.63
CA ALA A 539 0.15 21.36 -27.03
C ALA A 539 0.04 21.17 -28.54
N THR A 540 -0.75 20.19 -28.99
CA THR A 540 -0.99 19.95 -30.42
C THR A 540 -2.37 19.34 -30.64
N LEU A 541 -2.85 19.32 -31.88
CA LEU A 541 -4.11 18.65 -32.22
C LEU A 541 -3.90 17.14 -32.32
N ARG A 542 -4.92 16.37 -31.88
CA ARG A 542 -4.89 14.92 -31.90
C ARG A 542 -4.50 14.32 -33.28
N ARG A 543 -4.91 14.92 -34.38
CA ARG A 543 -4.58 14.46 -35.74
C ARG A 543 -3.09 14.43 -36.06
N TYR A 544 -2.25 15.19 -35.33
CA TYR A 544 -0.80 15.22 -35.49
C TYR A 544 -0.06 14.23 -34.58
N ILE A 545 -0.78 13.40 -33.85
CA ILE A 545 -0.23 12.40 -32.92
C ILE A 545 -0.31 11.02 -33.55
N LYS A 546 0.81 10.28 -33.51
CA LYS A 546 0.92 8.91 -34.01
C LYS A 546 1.49 7.99 -32.91
N LYS A 547 1.00 6.76 -32.86
CA LYS A 547 1.61 5.70 -32.05
C LYS A 547 2.44 4.81 -32.98
N PRO A 548 3.78 4.77 -32.85
CA PRO A 548 4.61 3.83 -33.60
C PRO A 548 4.31 2.37 -33.19
N GLY A 549 4.36 1.45 -34.15
CA GLY A 549 4.15 0.04 -33.88
C GLY A 549 5.25 -0.53 -32.96
N GLY A 550 4.86 -1.39 -32.01
CA GLY A 550 5.79 -2.04 -31.08
C GLY A 550 6.26 -1.19 -29.90
N THR A 551 5.77 0.07 -29.76
CA THR A 551 6.13 0.92 -28.62
C THR A 551 5.27 0.63 -27.38
N PRO A 552 5.77 0.89 -26.15
CA PRO A 552 5.00 0.74 -24.92
C PRO A 552 3.69 1.53 -24.92
N ALA A 553 2.76 1.17 -24.03
CA ALA A 553 1.54 1.93 -23.83
C ALA A 553 1.86 3.38 -23.43
N GLY A 554 1.07 4.33 -23.94
CA GLY A 554 1.25 5.77 -23.67
C GLY A 554 2.34 6.46 -24.48
N PHE A 555 3.23 5.73 -25.13
CA PHE A 555 4.25 6.33 -25.99
C PHE A 555 3.65 6.83 -27.31
N VAL A 556 3.88 8.10 -27.63
CA VAL A 556 3.40 8.74 -28.85
C VAL A 556 4.46 9.65 -29.46
N THR A 557 4.40 9.82 -30.78
CA THR A 557 5.15 10.85 -31.51
C THR A 557 4.18 11.88 -32.05
N TYR A 558 4.57 13.15 -32.03
CA TYR A 558 3.71 14.25 -32.45
C TYR A 558 4.48 15.33 -33.18
N THR A 559 3.76 16.17 -33.92
CA THR A 559 4.30 17.30 -34.70
C THR A 559 3.36 18.49 -34.54
N HIS A 560 3.77 19.67 -35.06
CA HIS A 560 2.98 20.92 -35.05
C HIS A 560 2.62 21.41 -33.65
N GLN A 561 3.47 21.11 -32.65
CA GLN A 561 3.24 21.52 -31.26
C GLN A 561 3.57 23.00 -31.02
N ARG A 562 2.80 23.62 -30.11
CA ARG A 562 3.14 24.89 -29.44
C ARG A 562 3.61 24.54 -28.04
N THR A 563 4.79 25.01 -27.64
CA THR A 563 5.32 24.79 -26.29
C THR A 563 4.95 25.95 -25.37
N LEU A 564 4.38 25.62 -24.21
CA LEU A 564 4.02 26.53 -23.12
C LEU A 564 4.94 26.27 -21.93
N TYR A 565 5.38 27.32 -21.24
CA TYR A 565 6.21 27.17 -20.04
C TYR A 565 5.38 27.45 -18.79
N ILE A 566 5.17 26.43 -17.96
CA ILE A 566 4.27 26.46 -16.81
C ILE A 566 5.02 26.17 -15.53
N THR A 567 4.84 26.99 -14.50
CA THR A 567 5.25 26.67 -13.13
C THR A 567 4.06 26.02 -12.39
N PRO A 568 4.15 24.72 -12.04
CA PRO A 568 3.05 24.01 -11.39
C PRO A 568 2.68 24.64 -10.06
N SER A 569 1.36 24.80 -9.81
CA SER A 569 0.83 25.36 -8.56
C SER A 569 -0.39 24.59 -8.09
N GLU A 570 -0.30 23.99 -6.89
CA GLU A 570 -1.42 23.30 -6.27
C GLU A 570 -2.61 24.24 -6.00
N ALA A 571 -2.33 25.51 -5.67
CA ALA A 571 -3.36 26.52 -5.44
C ALA A 571 -4.17 26.82 -6.72
N GLU A 572 -3.51 26.83 -7.88
CA GLU A 572 -4.20 27.02 -9.17
C GLU A 572 -4.99 25.77 -9.59
N ILE A 573 -4.45 24.57 -9.34
CA ILE A 573 -5.18 23.32 -9.60
C ILE A 573 -6.48 23.23 -8.78
N LYS A 574 -6.46 23.64 -7.50
CA LYS A 574 -7.66 23.65 -6.64
C LYS A 574 -8.76 24.60 -7.12
N LYS A 575 -8.45 25.56 -7.99
CA LYS A 575 -9.44 26.46 -8.60
C LYS A 575 -10.15 25.81 -9.80
N ILE A 576 -9.58 24.76 -10.40
CA ILE A 576 -10.18 24.04 -11.52
C ILE A 576 -11.18 23.02 -10.96
N GLU A 577 -12.43 23.07 -11.44
CA GLU A 577 -13.49 22.20 -10.97
C GLU A 577 -13.18 20.74 -11.32
N LEU A 578 -12.97 19.88 -10.29
CA LEU A 578 -12.87 18.43 -10.45
C LEU A 578 -14.29 17.85 -10.51
N LEU A 579 -14.65 17.25 -11.64
CA LEU A 579 -15.92 16.55 -11.81
C LEU A 579 -15.81 15.19 -11.09
N ARG A 580 -16.54 15.01 -9.98
CA ARG A 580 -16.62 13.71 -9.30
C ARG A 580 -17.49 12.75 -10.13
N GLU A 581 -17.06 11.47 -10.17
CA GLU A 581 -17.83 10.36 -10.77
C GLU A 581 -19.21 10.20 -10.13
#